data_f617320e055fb4ee073b2e40625cc346
#
_entry.id   f617320e055fb4ee073b2e40625cc346
#
_cell.length_a   1.000
_cell.length_b   1.000
_cell.length_c   1.000
_cell.angle_alpha   90.00
_cell.angle_beta   90.00
_cell.angle_gamma   90.00
#
_symmetry.space_group_name_H-M   'P 1'
#
loop_
_entity.id
_entity.type
_entity.pdbx_description
1 polymer ?
#
loop_
_entity_poly.entity_id
_entity_poly.type
_entity_poly.pdbx_seq_one_letter_code
_entity_poly.pdbx_strand_id
1 'polypeptide(L)'
;MSWNFSPMSGPWLATHIWDYYDYTRDKKFLRKVGYPIISSSADFVVDYLWRHPDGYYTAAPSTSPEHGPIDYGATFLHGVAKEVLMEAVTASEILGRDKHKREEWKNVLDSLMPYKIGRYGQLMEWAEDIDDPDDRHRHVNHL
;
A
#
# COMPACT_ATOMS: atom_id res chain seq x y z
N MET A 1 -14.51 -16.72 3.45
CA MET A 1 -14.53 -15.63 4.45
C MET A 1 -13.28 -14.78 4.25
N SER A 2 -13.41 -13.65 3.57
CA SER A 2 -12.29 -12.73 3.31
C SER A 2 -11.90 -11.88 4.53
N TRP A 3 -12.73 -11.82 5.55
CA TRP A 3 -12.59 -10.99 6.75
C TRP A 3 -11.28 -11.19 7.53
N ASN A 4 -10.71 -12.38 7.49
CA ASN A 4 -9.49 -12.71 8.22
C ASN A 4 -8.23 -12.50 7.37
N PHE A 5 -8.39 -12.13 6.09
CA PHE A 5 -7.28 -11.90 5.20
C PHE A 5 -7.11 -10.40 4.98
N SER A 6 -6.23 -9.78 5.75
CA SER A 6 -5.94 -8.35 5.66
C SER A 6 -4.44 -8.09 5.79
N PRO A 7 -3.68 -8.45 4.76
CA PRO A 7 -2.22 -8.39 4.81
C PRO A 7 -1.69 -6.97 4.98
N MET A 8 -2.44 -5.96 4.50
CA MET A 8 -2.03 -4.57 4.60
C MET A 8 -2.46 -3.85 5.88
N SER A 9 -3.08 -4.54 6.85
CA SER A 9 -3.47 -3.91 8.12
C SER A 9 -2.28 -3.37 8.91
N GLY A 10 -1.17 -4.11 8.98
CA GLY A 10 0.06 -3.67 9.63
C GLY A 10 0.68 -2.46 8.92
N PRO A 11 0.95 -2.54 7.61
CA PRO A 11 1.39 -1.41 6.81
C PRO A 11 0.47 -0.18 6.92
N TRP A 12 -0.83 -0.36 6.86
CA TRP A 12 -1.78 0.75 7.05
C TRP A 12 -1.65 1.41 8.42
N LEU A 13 -1.52 0.62 9.50
CA LEU A 13 -1.28 1.19 10.84
C LEU A 13 0.08 1.92 10.93
N ALA A 14 1.06 1.51 10.14
CA ALA A 14 2.37 2.19 10.11
C ALA A 14 2.27 3.62 9.53
N THR A 15 1.32 3.90 8.63
CA THR A 15 1.12 5.25 8.10
C THR A 15 0.75 6.25 9.20
N HIS A 16 0.01 5.82 10.23
CA HIS A 16 -0.32 6.68 11.38
C HIS A 16 0.90 7.07 12.22
N ILE A 17 1.95 6.24 12.19
CA ILE A 17 3.23 6.58 12.81
C ILE A 17 3.94 7.69 12.03
N TRP A 18 3.81 7.65 10.69
CA TRP A 18 4.28 8.74 9.84
C TRP A 18 3.48 10.02 10.08
N ASP A 19 2.16 9.96 10.19
CA ASP A 19 1.32 11.12 10.51
C ASP A 19 1.81 11.86 11.77
N TYR A 20 2.12 11.11 12.81
CA TYR A 20 2.68 11.73 14.02
C TYR A 20 3.96 12.52 13.72
N TYR A 21 4.87 11.94 12.93
CA TYR A 21 6.08 12.66 12.54
C TYR A 21 5.76 13.86 11.65
N ASP A 22 4.85 13.70 10.71
CA ASP A 22 4.50 14.77 9.76
C ASP A 22 3.90 15.99 10.44
N TYR A 23 3.11 15.79 11.47
CA TYR A 23 2.56 16.87 12.31
C TYR A 23 3.59 17.47 13.28
N THR A 24 4.43 16.66 13.90
CA THR A 24 5.32 17.12 14.99
C THR A 24 6.72 17.50 14.53
N ARG A 25 7.17 16.97 13.39
CA ARG A 25 8.56 17.07 12.89
C ARG A 25 9.61 16.57 13.88
N ASP A 26 9.23 15.72 14.85
CA ASP A 26 10.13 15.14 15.84
C ASP A 26 11.07 14.10 15.22
N LYS A 27 12.25 14.54 14.79
CA LYS A 27 13.28 13.64 14.23
C LYS A 27 13.80 12.60 15.23
N LYS A 28 13.70 12.85 16.52
CA LYS A 28 14.11 11.88 17.54
C LYS A 28 13.12 10.73 17.62
N PHE A 29 11.83 11.06 17.60
CA PHE A 29 10.76 10.06 17.47
C PHE A 29 10.93 9.28 16.17
N LEU A 30 11.04 9.97 15.01
CA LEU A 30 11.21 9.32 13.73
C LEU A 30 12.38 8.31 13.74
N ARG A 31 13.52 8.72 14.28
CA ARG A 31 14.73 7.86 14.34
C ARG A 31 14.57 6.63 15.21
N LYS A 32 13.91 6.78 16.38
CA LYS A 32 13.86 5.75 17.42
C LYS A 32 12.65 4.83 17.33
N VAL A 33 11.53 5.34 16.85
CA VAL A 33 10.24 4.64 16.83
C VAL A 33 9.70 4.55 15.40
N GLY A 34 9.54 5.67 14.72
CA GLY A 34 8.87 5.73 13.44
C GLY A 34 9.59 4.92 12.36
N TYR A 35 10.86 5.21 12.12
CA TYR A 35 11.60 4.58 11.04
C TYR A 35 11.73 3.05 11.14
N PRO A 36 12.01 2.45 12.31
CA PRO A 36 11.99 0.99 12.43
C PRO A 36 10.66 0.34 12.01
N ILE A 37 9.52 0.98 12.36
CA ILE A 37 8.19 0.47 12.04
C ILE A 37 7.90 0.66 10.55
N ILE A 38 8.10 1.87 10.03
CA ILE A 38 7.81 2.22 8.63
C ILE A 38 8.71 1.42 7.68
N SER A 39 10.02 1.32 7.97
CA SER A 39 10.96 0.57 7.12
C SER A 39 10.67 -0.93 7.09
N SER A 40 10.32 -1.54 8.24
CA SER A 40 9.94 -2.96 8.27
C SER A 40 8.60 -3.22 7.56
N SER A 41 7.68 -2.27 7.61
CA SER A 41 6.43 -2.34 6.84
C SER A 41 6.67 -2.22 5.33
N ALA A 42 7.62 -1.36 4.92
CA ALA A 42 8.01 -1.24 3.52
C ALA A 42 8.71 -2.51 3.01
N ASP A 43 9.59 -3.10 3.82
CA ASP A 43 10.23 -4.39 3.49
C ASP A 43 9.15 -5.49 3.32
N PHE A 44 8.18 -5.57 4.24
CA PHE A 44 7.07 -6.49 4.11
C PHE A 44 6.25 -6.25 2.82
N VAL A 45 5.99 -5.00 2.48
CA VAL A 45 5.26 -4.66 1.24
C VAL A 45 6.01 -5.15 0.01
N VAL A 46 7.34 -4.94 -0.04
CA VAL A 46 8.18 -5.43 -1.15
C VAL A 46 8.12 -6.95 -1.26
N ASP A 47 8.24 -7.66 -0.14
CA ASP A 47 8.20 -9.13 -0.10
C ASP A 47 6.80 -9.69 -0.46
N TYR A 48 5.75 -8.95 -0.11
CA TYR A 48 4.36 -9.37 -0.34
C TYR A 48 3.90 -9.17 -1.79
N LEU A 49 4.39 -8.11 -2.43
CA LEU A 49 3.97 -7.78 -3.79
C LEU A 49 4.54 -8.79 -4.80
N TRP A 50 3.66 -9.29 -5.64
CA TRP A 50 4.02 -10.19 -6.73
C TRP A 50 4.30 -9.41 -8.01
N ARG A 51 5.34 -9.82 -8.74
CA ARG A 51 5.66 -9.23 -10.02
C ARG A 51 4.83 -9.91 -11.13
N HIS A 52 3.91 -9.14 -11.68
CA HIS A 52 3.06 -9.58 -12.79
C HIS A 52 3.90 -9.78 -14.07
N PRO A 53 3.51 -10.72 -14.97
CA PRO A 53 4.19 -10.92 -16.26
C PRO A 53 4.32 -9.67 -17.12
N ASP A 54 3.39 -8.71 -17.00
CA ASP A 54 3.44 -7.41 -17.68
C ASP A 54 4.47 -6.44 -17.08
N GLY A 55 5.18 -6.86 -16.03
CA GLY A 55 6.32 -6.15 -15.46
C GLY A 55 6.01 -5.22 -14.29
N TYR A 56 4.74 -5.01 -13.92
CA TYR A 56 4.38 -4.24 -12.72
C TYR A 56 4.29 -5.11 -11.46
N TYR A 57 4.36 -4.47 -10.29
CA TYR A 57 4.10 -5.12 -9.01
C TYR A 57 2.63 -4.96 -8.61
N THR A 58 2.05 -6.03 -8.08
CA THR A 58 0.64 -6.08 -7.66
C THR A 58 0.48 -6.92 -6.40
N ALA A 59 -0.53 -6.61 -5.58
CA ALA A 59 -0.89 -7.42 -4.43
C ALA A 59 -1.57 -8.71 -4.89
N ALA A 60 -0.99 -9.87 -4.57
CA ALA A 60 -1.56 -11.17 -4.88
C ALA A 60 -1.15 -12.23 -3.83
N PRO A 61 -2.10 -12.88 -3.15
CA PRO A 61 -3.55 -12.66 -3.22
C PRO A 61 -3.97 -11.33 -2.58
N SER A 62 -5.11 -10.77 -2.96
CA SER A 62 -5.64 -9.54 -2.39
C SER A 62 -7.14 -9.60 -2.15
N THR A 63 -7.62 -8.73 -1.27
CA THR A 63 -9.04 -8.51 -1.01
C THR A 63 -9.30 -7.02 -0.89
N SER A 64 -10.50 -6.58 -1.23
CA SER A 64 -11.00 -5.28 -0.80
C SER A 64 -11.82 -5.46 0.47
N PRO A 65 -11.40 -4.93 1.62
CA PRO A 65 -12.14 -5.07 2.86
C PRO A 65 -13.48 -4.32 2.79
N GLU A 66 -14.54 -4.92 3.29
CA GLU A 66 -14.75 -6.28 3.85
C GLU A 66 -15.59 -7.14 2.90
N HIS A 67 -15.50 -6.90 1.61
CA HIS A 67 -16.37 -7.37 0.53
C HIS A 67 -15.57 -8.00 -0.61
N GLY A 68 -16.25 -8.82 -1.40
CA GLY A 68 -15.73 -9.37 -2.64
C GLY A 68 -14.88 -10.63 -2.53
N PRO A 69 -14.33 -11.08 -3.64
CA PRO A 69 -13.51 -12.28 -3.73
C PRO A 69 -12.11 -12.07 -3.14
N ILE A 70 -11.39 -13.18 -2.96
CA ILE A 70 -9.94 -13.15 -2.92
C ILE A 70 -9.46 -13.23 -4.37
N ASP A 71 -8.74 -12.20 -4.79
CA ASP A 71 -8.28 -12.03 -6.15
C ASP A 71 -6.87 -11.40 -6.14
N TYR A 72 -6.50 -10.66 -7.16
CA TYR A 72 -5.28 -9.86 -7.18
C TYR A 72 -5.61 -8.38 -7.48
N GLY A 73 -4.72 -7.51 -7.09
CA GLY A 73 -4.73 -6.12 -7.51
C GLY A 73 -5.84 -5.25 -6.92
N ALA A 74 -6.35 -5.57 -5.73
CA ALA A 74 -7.29 -4.68 -5.05
C ALA A 74 -6.66 -3.29 -4.83
N THR A 75 -7.34 -2.26 -5.29
CA THR A 75 -6.86 -0.87 -5.32
C THR A 75 -6.52 -0.35 -3.91
N PHE A 76 -7.28 -0.73 -2.89
CA PHE A 76 -6.97 -0.41 -1.50
C PHE A 76 -5.57 -0.88 -1.08
N LEU A 77 -5.20 -2.12 -1.42
CA LEU A 77 -3.89 -2.65 -1.06
C LEU A 77 -2.75 -1.91 -1.77
N HIS A 78 -2.98 -1.50 -3.03
CA HIS A 78 -2.01 -0.69 -3.76
C HIS A 78 -1.90 0.73 -3.19
N GLY A 79 -2.98 1.31 -2.72
CA GLY A 79 -2.98 2.60 -2.03
C GLY A 79 -2.09 2.55 -0.79
N VAL A 80 -2.32 1.57 0.08
CA VAL A 80 -1.50 1.38 1.29
C VAL A 80 -0.04 1.08 0.95
N ALA A 81 0.23 0.20 -0.02
CA ALA A 81 1.59 -0.11 -0.46
C ALA A 81 2.33 1.13 -0.95
N LYS A 82 1.68 1.94 -1.77
CA LYS A 82 2.23 3.19 -2.29
C LYS A 82 2.57 4.17 -1.16
N GLU A 83 1.65 4.38 -0.24
CA GLU A 83 1.82 5.30 0.89
C GLU A 83 3.02 4.88 1.76
N VAL A 84 3.05 3.64 2.22
CA VAL A 84 4.13 3.11 3.07
C VAL A 84 5.49 3.19 2.38
N LEU A 85 5.57 2.85 1.09
CA LEU A 85 6.83 2.94 0.34
C LEU A 85 7.30 4.39 0.20
N MET A 86 6.40 5.34 -0.08
CA MET A 86 6.72 6.77 -0.14
C MET A 86 7.22 7.30 1.19
N GLU A 87 6.56 6.94 2.29
CA GLU A 87 6.93 7.32 3.65
C GLU A 87 8.30 6.74 4.03
N ALA A 88 8.56 5.46 3.73
CA ALA A 88 9.84 4.82 4.00
C ALA A 88 10.99 5.48 3.23
N VAL A 89 10.79 5.78 1.96
CA VAL A 89 11.74 6.53 1.13
C VAL A 89 12.05 7.88 1.77
N THR A 90 11.00 8.65 2.09
CA THR A 90 11.14 9.99 2.68
C THR A 90 11.83 9.95 4.04
N ALA A 91 11.42 9.02 4.91
CA ALA A 91 12.02 8.84 6.23
C ALA A 91 13.51 8.44 6.14
N SER A 92 13.85 7.55 5.20
CA SER A 92 15.22 7.15 4.89
C SER A 92 16.09 8.35 4.46
N GLU A 93 15.54 9.23 3.62
CA GLU A 93 16.22 10.44 3.16
C GLU A 93 16.44 11.44 4.31
N ILE A 94 15.41 11.70 5.10
CA ILE A 94 15.48 12.61 6.26
C ILE A 94 16.53 12.16 7.28
N LEU A 95 16.65 10.84 7.49
CA LEU A 95 17.57 10.26 8.46
C LEU A 95 18.95 9.91 7.88
N GLY A 96 19.11 9.92 6.56
CA GLY A 96 20.33 9.52 5.88
C GLY A 96 20.67 8.04 6.05
N ARG A 97 19.66 7.15 6.08
CA ARG A 97 19.80 5.71 6.33
C ARG A 97 19.44 4.85 5.12
N ASP A 98 19.92 3.64 5.11
CA ASP A 98 19.48 2.51 4.27
C ASP A 98 19.33 2.85 2.78
N LYS A 99 20.32 3.53 2.20
CA LYS A 99 20.31 3.95 0.79
C LYS A 99 19.97 2.79 -0.16
N HIS A 100 20.50 1.60 0.10
CA HIS A 100 20.25 0.43 -0.74
C HIS A 100 18.75 0.03 -0.71
N LYS A 101 18.15 -0.07 0.48
CA LYS A 101 16.72 -0.36 0.62
C LYS A 101 15.85 0.71 -0.02
N ARG A 102 16.24 1.97 0.12
CA ARG A 102 15.52 3.09 -0.51
C ARG A 102 15.45 2.97 -2.03
N GLU A 103 16.52 2.55 -2.69
CA GLU A 103 16.52 2.31 -4.13
C GLU A 103 15.58 1.14 -4.50
N GLU A 104 15.56 0.09 -3.68
CA GLU A 104 14.64 -1.04 -3.87
C GLU A 104 13.17 -0.59 -3.71
N TRP A 105 12.85 0.13 -2.63
CA TRP A 105 11.50 0.68 -2.42
C TRP A 105 11.05 1.61 -3.55
N LYS A 106 11.95 2.46 -4.07
CA LYS A 106 11.69 3.32 -5.23
C LYS A 106 11.40 2.51 -6.49
N ASN A 107 12.18 1.48 -6.77
CA ASN A 107 11.96 0.62 -7.92
C ASN A 107 10.61 -0.09 -7.89
N VAL A 108 10.18 -0.57 -6.72
CA VAL A 108 8.86 -1.17 -6.54
C VAL A 108 7.76 -0.12 -6.70
N LEU A 109 7.92 1.03 -6.06
CA LEU A 109 6.97 2.16 -6.12
C LEU A 109 6.72 2.63 -7.57
N ASP A 110 7.80 2.80 -8.34
CA ASP A 110 7.74 3.24 -9.73
C ASP A 110 7.10 2.20 -10.67
N SER A 111 7.06 0.95 -10.23
CA SER A 111 6.53 -0.19 -10.98
C SER A 111 5.24 -0.76 -10.39
N LEU A 112 4.60 -0.06 -9.46
CA LEU A 112 3.28 -0.48 -8.96
C LEU A 112 2.24 -0.49 -10.07
N MET A 113 1.33 -1.45 -10.02
CA MET A 113 0.19 -1.51 -10.95
C MET A 113 -0.57 -0.17 -10.94
N PRO A 114 -0.78 0.44 -12.11
CA PRO A 114 -1.47 1.73 -12.18
C PRO A 114 -2.95 1.58 -11.80
N TYR A 115 -3.51 2.62 -11.21
CA TYR A 115 -4.94 2.72 -11.00
C TYR A 115 -5.69 2.69 -12.34
N LYS A 116 -6.82 2.03 -12.37
CA LYS A 116 -7.63 1.86 -13.58
C LYS A 116 -8.99 2.53 -13.41
N ILE A 117 -9.53 2.98 -14.53
CA ILE A 117 -10.90 3.50 -14.60
C ILE A 117 -11.76 2.44 -15.28
N GLY A 118 -12.85 2.07 -14.62
CA GLY A 118 -13.76 1.04 -15.09
C GLY A 118 -14.79 1.56 -16.11
N ARG A 119 -15.62 0.64 -16.58
CA ARG A 119 -16.64 0.88 -17.63
C ARG A 119 -17.71 1.90 -17.29
N TYR A 120 -17.88 2.22 -16.01
CA TYR A 120 -18.80 3.25 -15.51
C TYR A 120 -18.12 4.60 -15.25
N GLY A 121 -16.80 4.72 -15.50
CA GLY A 121 -16.02 5.91 -15.19
C GLY A 121 -15.55 6.00 -13.73
N GLN A 122 -15.76 4.94 -12.95
CA GLN A 122 -15.31 4.83 -11.56
C GLN A 122 -13.83 4.42 -11.48
N LEU A 123 -13.19 4.74 -10.35
CA LEU A 123 -11.93 4.09 -9.96
C LEU A 123 -12.26 2.62 -9.67
N MET A 124 -11.59 1.69 -10.37
CA MET A 124 -11.82 0.27 -10.18
C MET A 124 -11.37 -0.17 -8.78
N GLU A 125 -12.19 -0.96 -8.12
CA GLU A 125 -11.86 -1.56 -6.83
C GLU A 125 -10.88 -2.74 -6.97
N TRP A 126 -10.89 -3.41 -8.12
CA TRP A 126 -10.13 -4.62 -8.42
C TRP A 126 -9.25 -4.46 -9.67
N ALA A 127 -8.35 -5.42 -9.90
CA ALA A 127 -7.56 -5.45 -11.13
C ALA A 127 -8.41 -5.65 -12.39
N GLU A 128 -9.52 -6.36 -12.25
CA GLU A 128 -10.54 -6.59 -13.28
C GLU A 128 -11.77 -5.72 -13.02
N ASP A 129 -12.46 -5.32 -14.08
CA ASP A 129 -13.67 -4.48 -13.99
C ASP A 129 -14.90 -5.32 -13.63
N ILE A 130 -14.93 -5.76 -12.38
CA ILE A 130 -16.02 -6.56 -11.77
C ILE A 130 -16.92 -5.75 -10.85
N ASP A 131 -16.70 -4.44 -10.77
CA ASP A 131 -17.49 -3.53 -9.93
C ASP A 131 -18.96 -3.57 -10.34
N ASP A 132 -19.85 -3.64 -9.34
CA ASP A 132 -21.29 -3.61 -9.53
C ASP A 132 -21.82 -2.20 -9.17
N PRO A 133 -22.43 -1.46 -10.13
CA PRO A 133 -22.96 -0.12 -9.86
C PRO A 133 -24.15 -0.12 -8.90
N ASP A 134 -24.78 -1.27 -8.70
CA ASP A 134 -25.91 -1.43 -7.77
C ASP A 134 -25.46 -1.93 -6.38
N ASP A 135 -24.16 -2.17 -6.18
CA ASP A 135 -23.61 -2.52 -4.88
C ASP A 135 -23.86 -1.40 -3.88
N ARG A 136 -24.52 -1.74 -2.78
CA ARG A 136 -24.83 -0.81 -1.68
C ARG A 136 -23.91 -1.00 -0.48
N HIS A 137 -22.78 -1.68 -0.67
CA HIS A 137 -21.80 -1.82 0.37
C HIS A 137 -21.23 -0.45 0.74
N ARG A 138 -21.16 -0.16 2.05
CA ARG A 138 -20.78 1.17 2.54
C ARG A 138 -19.27 1.42 2.58
N HIS A 139 -18.49 0.38 2.42
CA HIS A 139 -17.03 0.51 2.47
C HIS A 139 -16.48 0.75 1.06
N VAL A 140 -15.90 1.91 0.89
CA VAL A 140 -15.28 2.38 -0.36
C VAL A 140 -13.78 2.62 -0.12
N ASN A 141 -13.11 1.60 0.38
CA ASN A 141 -11.70 1.69 0.83
C ASN A 141 -10.71 2.03 -0.27
N HIS A 142 -11.13 1.93 -1.53
CA HIS A 142 -10.31 2.23 -2.70
C HIS A 142 -10.36 3.71 -3.13
N LEU A 143 -11.18 4.53 -2.48
CA LEU A 143 -11.33 5.97 -2.77
C LEU A 143 -10.47 6.86 -1.88
#